data_ce5e5f537c482787ad765c0fec343d24
#
_entry.id   ce5e5f537c482787ad765c0fec343d24
#
_cell.length_a   1.000
_cell.length_b   1.000
_cell.length_c   1.000
_cell.angle_alpha   90.00
_cell.angle_beta   90.00
_cell.angle_gamma   90.00
#
_symmetry.space_group_name_H-M   'P 1'
#
loop_
_entity.id
_entity.type
_entity.pdbx_description
1 polymer ?
#
loop_
_entity_poly.entity_id
_entity_poly.type
_entity_poly.pdbx_seq_one_letter_code
_entity_poly.pdbx_strand_id
1 'polypeptide(L)'
;MKRTLALMGLTIAVCALACAQESTGDRVVVPARSTTHPRVVNAALTHGSITVKTYNGKEVIVEAANHNSGMRRNEDRTVDGLKRIDLPARGLVVEEEDNVIHIRSSSPEPHDLVITVPADTALQLRSTHGNLTAEGIHGEIEAHSTNGEIQLTGISGTVVADTTNGSIKVIMDRVDPGKPIAFSTTNGNVDVTLPADLKANLKLRSFRGEIWSDFDMKLTGGQPATAKGDSNGRFRVEFDRTIYGTINGGGTEASFRSFNGKVLIRKK
;
A
#
# COMPACT_ATOMS: atom_id res chain seq x y z
N MET A 1 54.85 19.11 -63.70
CA MET A 1 54.38 19.72 -62.41
C MET A 1 53.04 19.08 -62.04
N LYS A 2 53.09 18.02 -61.21
CA LYS A 2 51.90 17.29 -60.78
C LYS A 2 51.62 17.63 -59.29
N ARG A 3 50.51 18.26 -59.01
CA ARG A 3 50.02 18.56 -57.62
C ARG A 3 49.08 17.45 -57.18
N THR A 4 49.53 16.65 -56.26
CA THR A 4 48.78 15.63 -55.58
C THR A 4 47.98 16.28 -54.42
N LEU A 5 46.63 16.17 -54.46
CA LEU A 5 45.69 16.61 -53.40
C LEU A 5 45.52 15.46 -52.43
N ALA A 6 45.96 15.64 -51.20
CA ALA A 6 45.73 14.68 -50.13
C ALA A 6 44.34 14.95 -49.47
N LEU A 7 43.47 13.98 -49.57
CA LEU A 7 42.13 13.99 -48.92
C LEU A 7 42.31 13.43 -47.52
N MET A 8 42.16 14.31 -46.52
CA MET A 8 42.24 13.97 -45.11
C MET A 8 40.83 13.58 -44.61
N GLY A 9 40.60 12.27 -44.48
CA GLY A 9 39.35 11.74 -43.94
C GLY A 9 39.28 11.92 -42.43
N LEU A 10 38.32 12.72 -41.98
CA LEU A 10 37.99 12.90 -40.57
C LEU A 10 37.01 11.81 -40.12
N THR A 11 37.50 10.76 -39.48
CA THR A 11 36.72 9.72 -38.83
C THR A 11 36.20 10.27 -37.48
N ILE A 12 34.90 10.59 -37.42
CA ILE A 12 34.22 10.91 -36.17
C ILE A 12 33.96 9.59 -35.46
N ALA A 13 34.75 9.30 -34.43
CA ALA A 13 34.47 8.23 -33.48
C ALA A 13 33.30 8.66 -32.60
N VAL A 14 32.10 8.14 -32.87
CA VAL A 14 30.96 8.23 -31.96
C VAL A 14 31.26 7.31 -30.76
N CYS A 15 31.78 7.91 -29.71
CA CYS A 15 31.90 7.25 -28.41
C CYS A 15 30.47 7.15 -27.83
N ALA A 16 29.84 6.00 -28.02
CA ALA A 16 28.64 5.65 -27.26
C ALA A 16 29.08 5.53 -25.80
N LEU A 17 28.78 6.56 -24.98
CA LEU A 17 28.78 6.44 -23.54
C LEU A 17 27.65 5.46 -23.19
N ALA A 18 28.00 4.18 -23.09
CA ALA A 18 27.23 3.26 -22.30
C ALA A 18 27.30 3.76 -20.86
N CYS A 19 26.27 4.46 -20.38
CA CYS A 19 26.05 4.64 -18.96
C CYS A 19 25.98 3.23 -18.36
N ALA A 20 27.10 2.77 -17.83
CA ALA A 20 27.13 1.63 -16.93
C ALA A 20 26.30 2.05 -15.73
N GLN A 21 25.07 1.57 -15.66
CA GLN A 21 24.21 1.67 -14.50
C GLN A 21 24.87 0.79 -13.45
N GLU A 22 25.62 1.42 -12.54
CA GLU A 22 26.09 0.76 -11.33
C GLU A 22 24.86 0.27 -10.58
N SER A 23 24.55 -1.01 -10.73
CA SER A 23 23.59 -1.72 -9.90
C SER A 23 24.22 -1.87 -8.52
N THR A 24 24.14 -0.82 -7.69
CA THR A 24 24.27 -0.98 -6.26
C THR A 24 23.09 -1.87 -5.86
N GLY A 25 23.39 -3.10 -5.44
CA GLY A 25 22.53 -4.24 -5.23
C GLY A 25 21.10 -3.89 -4.80
N ASP A 26 20.15 -4.66 -5.32
CA ASP A 26 18.75 -4.69 -4.92
C ASP A 26 17.86 -3.52 -5.38
N ARG A 27 18.24 -2.74 -6.37
CA ARG A 27 17.42 -1.70 -6.98
C ARG A 27 17.03 -2.05 -8.40
N VAL A 28 15.71 -2.10 -8.66
CA VAL A 28 15.12 -2.35 -9.99
C VAL A 28 14.35 -1.11 -10.42
N VAL A 29 14.60 -0.65 -11.64
CA VAL A 29 13.85 0.46 -12.25
C VAL A 29 12.98 -0.12 -13.36
N VAL A 30 11.68 0.04 -13.23
CA VAL A 30 10.69 -0.39 -14.23
C VAL A 30 10.25 0.82 -15.04
N PRO A 31 10.62 0.90 -16.34
CA PRO A 31 10.30 2.04 -17.18
C PRO A 31 8.79 2.15 -17.45
N ALA A 32 8.33 3.35 -17.80
CA ALA A 32 6.97 3.56 -18.27
C ALA A 32 6.82 3.04 -19.70
N ARG A 33 5.98 2.01 -19.92
CA ARG A 33 5.73 1.45 -21.25
C ARG A 33 4.47 2.00 -21.92
N SER A 34 3.42 2.25 -21.15
CA SER A 34 2.14 2.74 -21.66
C SER A 34 1.68 3.96 -20.88
N THR A 35 1.03 4.90 -21.60
CA THR A 35 0.36 6.07 -21.00
C THR A 35 -1.16 5.96 -21.08
N THR A 36 -1.69 4.91 -21.71
CA THR A 36 -3.12 4.75 -21.99
C THR A 36 -3.89 4.08 -20.85
N HIS A 37 -3.23 3.29 -20.01
CA HIS A 37 -3.85 2.64 -18.85
C HIS A 37 -3.22 3.14 -17.56
N PRO A 38 -4.01 3.28 -16.49
CA PRO A 38 -3.46 3.56 -15.17
C PRO A 38 -2.43 2.49 -14.78
N ARG A 39 -1.34 2.92 -14.16
CA ARG A 39 -0.34 1.99 -13.66
C ARG A 39 -0.82 1.35 -12.37
N VAL A 40 -0.59 0.05 -12.25
CA VAL A 40 -0.90 -0.72 -11.05
C VAL A 40 0.37 -1.34 -10.52
N VAL A 41 0.64 -1.18 -9.24
CA VAL A 41 1.71 -1.90 -8.53
C VAL A 41 1.07 -2.90 -7.57
N ASN A 42 1.32 -4.18 -7.84
CA ASN A 42 0.90 -5.29 -7.00
C ASN A 42 2.12 -5.85 -6.27
N ALA A 43 2.24 -5.53 -4.97
CA ALA A 43 3.36 -5.96 -4.15
C ALA A 43 2.89 -6.91 -3.04
N ALA A 44 3.47 -8.12 -3.00
CA ALA A 44 3.11 -9.15 -2.04
C ALA A 44 4.35 -9.73 -1.34
N LEU A 45 4.36 -9.66 0.00
CA LEU A 45 5.40 -10.22 0.86
C LEU A 45 4.80 -11.18 1.89
N THR A 46 5.55 -12.22 2.22
CA THR A 46 5.26 -13.05 3.39
C THR A 46 5.86 -12.43 4.66
N HIS A 47 7.09 -11.95 4.60
CA HIS A 47 7.80 -11.32 5.72
C HIS A 47 8.50 -10.05 5.24
N GLY A 48 8.30 -8.95 5.98
CA GLY A 48 8.89 -7.65 5.71
C GLY A 48 7.86 -6.56 5.45
N SER A 49 8.26 -5.33 5.59
CA SER A 49 7.42 -4.15 5.43
C SER A 49 7.45 -3.64 3.99
N ILE A 50 6.35 -3.06 3.53
CA ILE A 50 6.26 -2.40 2.23
C ILE A 50 6.04 -0.91 2.48
N THR A 51 6.97 -0.10 2.00
CA THR A 51 6.87 1.37 2.05
C THR A 51 6.77 1.92 0.64
N VAL A 52 5.68 2.62 0.34
CA VAL A 52 5.47 3.27 -0.96
C VAL A 52 5.59 4.78 -0.80
N LYS A 53 6.42 5.40 -1.65
CA LYS A 53 6.63 6.85 -1.70
C LYS A 53 6.33 7.36 -3.09
N THR A 54 5.85 8.59 -3.17
CA THR A 54 5.60 9.24 -4.46
C THR A 54 6.75 10.15 -4.88
N TYR A 55 6.89 10.34 -6.19
CA TYR A 55 7.80 11.29 -6.79
C TYR A 55 7.29 11.82 -8.13
N ASN A 56 7.95 12.86 -8.67
CA ASN A 56 7.55 13.52 -9.92
C ASN A 56 8.17 12.85 -11.17
N GLY A 57 8.35 11.54 -11.18
CA GLY A 57 8.86 10.79 -12.33
C GLY A 57 7.79 9.94 -12.99
N LYS A 58 8.22 9.12 -13.97
CA LYS A 58 7.32 8.21 -14.72
C LYS A 58 7.63 6.73 -14.48
N GLU A 59 8.74 6.42 -13.85
CA GLU A 59 9.22 5.05 -13.63
C GLU A 59 8.73 4.54 -12.27
N VAL A 60 8.75 3.23 -12.09
CA VAL A 60 8.60 2.63 -10.77
C VAL A 60 9.96 2.10 -10.33
N ILE A 61 10.40 2.53 -9.16
CA ILE A 61 11.68 2.15 -8.59
C ILE A 61 11.40 1.23 -7.40
N VAL A 62 11.95 0.03 -7.44
CA VAL A 62 11.83 -0.97 -6.39
C VAL A 62 13.18 -1.17 -5.75
N GLU A 63 13.27 -0.95 -4.47
CA GLU A 63 14.47 -1.14 -3.65
C GLU A 63 14.15 -2.14 -2.54
N ALA A 64 14.96 -3.20 -2.45
CA ALA A 64 14.83 -4.19 -1.40
C ALA A 64 16.00 -4.07 -0.43
N ALA A 65 15.67 -3.97 0.86
CA ALA A 65 16.65 -4.00 1.93
C ALA A 65 16.48 -5.27 2.76
N ASN A 66 17.59 -5.89 3.13
CA ASN A 66 17.53 -6.97 4.11
C ASN A 66 17.05 -6.42 5.45
N HIS A 67 16.07 -7.04 6.06
CA HIS A 67 15.47 -6.63 7.34
C HIS A 67 16.49 -6.44 8.48
N ASN A 68 17.65 -7.07 8.37
CA ASN A 68 18.76 -6.93 9.35
C ASN A 68 19.60 -5.65 9.20
N SER A 69 19.37 -4.81 8.20
CA SER A 69 20.16 -3.57 8.01
C SER A 69 19.86 -2.47 9.03
N GLY A 70 18.78 -2.58 9.81
CA GLY A 70 18.42 -1.66 10.89
C GLY A 70 18.98 -2.03 12.28
N MET A 71 19.35 -3.27 12.53
CA MET A 71 20.15 -3.62 13.69
C MET A 71 21.59 -3.22 13.40
N ARG A 72 22.16 -2.32 14.21
CA ARG A 72 23.56 -1.88 14.16
C ARG A 72 24.42 -3.00 13.59
N ARG A 73 25.03 -2.77 12.43
CA ARG A 73 26.12 -3.59 11.93
C ARG A 73 27.11 -3.75 13.11
N ASN A 74 26.98 -4.82 13.85
CA ASN A 74 28.12 -5.31 14.62
C ASN A 74 29.06 -5.84 13.55
N GLU A 75 29.96 -4.96 13.11
CA GLU A 75 30.98 -5.25 12.08
C GLU A 75 31.91 -6.40 12.48
N ASP A 76 31.78 -6.92 13.70
CA ASP A 76 32.65 -7.92 14.29
C ASP A 76 31.97 -9.26 14.64
N ARG A 77 30.87 -9.64 13.96
CA ARG A 77 30.45 -11.04 14.08
C ARG A 77 31.34 -11.95 13.24
N THR A 78 32.49 -12.30 13.83
CA THR A 78 33.31 -13.42 13.35
C THR A 78 32.85 -14.68 14.09
N VAL A 79 32.55 -15.73 13.34
CA VAL A 79 32.39 -17.08 13.90
C VAL A 79 33.66 -17.82 13.54
N ASP A 80 34.44 -18.23 14.53
CA ASP A 80 35.73 -18.93 14.35
C ASP A 80 36.71 -18.22 13.39
N GLY A 81 36.77 -16.88 13.46
CA GLY A 81 37.62 -16.08 12.59
C GLY A 81 37.12 -15.86 11.16
N LEU A 82 35.94 -16.39 10.82
CA LEU A 82 35.31 -16.21 9.52
C LEU A 82 34.46 -14.93 9.53
N LYS A 83 34.62 -14.08 8.50
CA LYS A 83 33.76 -12.92 8.27
C LYS A 83 32.49 -13.35 7.58
N ARG A 84 31.36 -12.82 8.03
CA ARG A 84 30.07 -12.99 7.32
C ARG A 84 30.15 -12.34 5.94
N ILE A 85 29.75 -13.06 4.93
CA ILE A 85 29.53 -12.52 3.59
C ILE A 85 28.04 -12.17 3.47
N ASP A 86 27.72 -10.90 3.35
CA ASP A 86 26.35 -10.46 3.08
C ASP A 86 26.01 -10.83 1.63
N LEU A 87 25.00 -11.68 1.48
CA LEU A 87 24.48 -12.04 0.16
C LEU A 87 23.46 -10.97 -0.26
N PRO A 88 23.41 -10.58 -1.55
CA PRO A 88 22.36 -9.70 -2.05
C PRO A 88 20.98 -10.33 -1.82
N ALA A 89 19.92 -9.50 -1.69
CA ALA A 89 18.55 -9.96 -1.47
C ALA A 89 18.12 -10.91 -2.59
N ARG A 90 18.29 -12.21 -2.37
CA ARG A 90 17.92 -13.24 -3.32
C ARG A 90 16.44 -13.53 -3.18
N GLY A 91 15.75 -13.60 -4.31
CA GLY A 91 14.36 -14.04 -4.36
C GLY A 91 13.32 -12.93 -4.49
N LEU A 92 13.73 -11.69 -4.81
CA LEU A 92 12.80 -10.68 -5.27
C LEU A 92 12.57 -10.87 -6.78
N VAL A 93 11.31 -11.00 -7.17
CA VAL A 93 10.88 -11.09 -8.56
C VAL A 93 10.03 -9.86 -8.87
N VAL A 94 10.43 -9.11 -9.89
CA VAL A 94 9.71 -7.95 -10.41
C VAL A 94 9.38 -8.22 -11.86
N GLU A 95 8.09 -8.31 -12.17
CA GLU A 95 7.56 -8.56 -13.51
C GLU A 95 6.61 -7.43 -13.91
N GLU A 96 6.64 -7.00 -15.15
CA GLU A 96 5.71 -6.00 -15.67
C GLU A 96 5.01 -6.55 -16.90
N GLU A 97 3.68 -6.56 -16.86
CA GLU A 97 2.80 -6.94 -17.95
C GLU A 97 1.61 -5.96 -18.01
N ASP A 98 1.35 -5.41 -19.19
CA ASP A 98 0.23 -4.50 -19.46
C ASP A 98 0.08 -3.34 -18.45
N ASN A 99 1.19 -2.72 -18.07
CA ASN A 99 1.26 -1.64 -17.08
C ASN A 99 0.93 -2.07 -15.63
N VAL A 100 0.86 -3.37 -15.37
CA VAL A 100 0.76 -3.96 -14.04
C VAL A 100 2.13 -4.49 -13.62
N ILE A 101 2.65 -3.98 -12.51
CA ILE A 101 3.95 -4.38 -11.97
C ILE A 101 3.72 -5.32 -10.80
N HIS A 102 4.13 -6.56 -10.96
CA HIS A 102 4.07 -7.59 -9.93
C HIS A 102 5.40 -7.68 -9.19
N ILE A 103 5.37 -7.47 -7.87
CA ILE A 103 6.54 -7.55 -6.99
C ILE A 103 6.28 -8.64 -5.97
N ARG A 104 7.09 -9.70 -6.00
CA ARG A 104 6.93 -10.87 -5.13
C ARG A 104 8.27 -11.29 -4.55
N SER A 105 8.28 -11.76 -3.31
CA SER A 105 9.43 -12.44 -2.74
C SER A 105 9.25 -13.95 -2.89
N SER A 106 10.24 -14.61 -3.46
CA SER A 106 10.35 -16.07 -3.51
C SER A 106 11.25 -16.63 -2.41
N SER A 107 11.86 -15.76 -1.61
CA SER A 107 12.69 -16.14 -0.46
C SER A 107 11.87 -16.15 0.83
N PRO A 108 12.12 -17.10 1.75
CA PRO A 108 11.56 -17.07 3.09
C PRO A 108 12.21 -15.99 3.98
N GLU A 109 13.30 -15.38 3.55
CA GLU A 109 13.97 -14.33 4.30
C GLU A 109 13.15 -13.03 4.28
N PRO A 110 13.09 -12.29 5.41
CA PRO A 110 12.37 -11.03 5.46
C PRO A 110 13.09 -9.95 4.65
N HIS A 111 12.34 -9.29 3.76
CA HIS A 111 12.83 -8.17 2.97
C HIS A 111 11.92 -6.98 3.17
N ASP A 112 12.49 -5.84 3.53
CA ASP A 112 11.76 -4.58 3.51
C ASP A 112 11.83 -3.97 2.11
N LEU A 113 10.68 -3.64 1.54
CA LEU A 113 10.56 -3.02 0.22
C LEU A 113 10.31 -1.53 0.35
N VAL A 114 11.08 -0.75 -0.39
CA VAL A 114 10.79 0.65 -0.67
C VAL A 114 10.45 0.78 -2.15
N ILE A 115 9.22 1.20 -2.44
CA ILE A 115 8.73 1.33 -3.81
C ILE A 115 8.46 2.80 -4.05
N THR A 116 9.13 3.40 -5.03
CA THR A 116 8.92 4.78 -5.41
C THR A 116 8.13 4.83 -6.72
N VAL A 117 6.98 5.50 -6.71
CA VAL A 117 6.00 5.50 -7.80
C VAL A 117 5.54 6.90 -8.17
N PRO A 118 5.03 7.13 -9.41
CA PRO A 118 4.24 8.33 -9.73
C PRO A 118 2.98 8.40 -8.85
N ALA A 119 2.52 9.61 -8.52
CA ALA A 119 1.38 9.80 -7.61
C ALA A 119 0.08 9.11 -8.09
N ASP A 120 -0.17 9.08 -9.41
CA ASP A 120 -1.39 8.52 -10.01
C ASP A 120 -1.33 6.98 -10.20
N THR A 121 -0.50 6.29 -9.41
CA THR A 121 -0.36 4.83 -9.45
C THR A 121 -1.38 4.17 -8.52
N ALA A 122 -2.10 3.16 -9.02
CA ALA A 122 -2.93 2.31 -8.19
C ALA A 122 -2.06 1.27 -7.46
N LEU A 123 -2.40 0.96 -6.21
CA LEU A 123 -1.61 0.09 -5.35
C LEU A 123 -2.45 -1.10 -4.86
N GLN A 124 -1.89 -2.30 -4.98
CA GLN A 124 -2.37 -3.52 -4.32
C GLN A 124 -1.25 -4.06 -3.44
N LEU A 125 -1.33 -3.80 -2.15
CA LEU A 125 -0.28 -4.13 -1.18
C LEU A 125 -0.73 -5.27 -0.28
N ARG A 126 0.08 -6.32 -0.17
CA ARG A 126 -0.21 -7.48 0.68
C ARG A 126 1.00 -7.87 1.50
N SER A 127 0.82 -8.04 2.82
CA SER A 127 1.85 -8.60 3.69
C SER A 127 1.24 -9.59 4.69
N THR A 128 1.95 -10.69 4.96
CA THR A 128 1.54 -11.58 6.06
C THR A 128 2.13 -11.10 7.39
N HIS A 129 3.42 -10.72 7.39
CA HIS A 129 4.12 -10.21 8.56
C HIS A 129 4.93 -8.98 8.17
N GLY A 130 4.39 -7.80 8.45
CA GLY A 130 5.05 -6.53 8.17
C GLY A 130 4.06 -5.40 7.97
N ASN A 131 4.55 -4.19 8.15
CA ASN A 131 3.75 -2.98 8.02
C ASN A 131 3.59 -2.56 6.56
N LEU A 132 2.47 -1.95 6.24
CA LEU A 132 2.19 -1.35 4.94
C LEU A 132 2.11 0.17 5.12
N THR A 133 2.97 0.89 4.44
CA THR A 133 3.00 2.36 4.49
C THR A 133 2.93 2.92 3.08
N ALA A 134 2.06 3.90 2.83
CA ALA A 134 2.03 4.64 1.57
C ALA A 134 1.78 6.14 1.81
N GLU A 135 2.42 6.96 1.00
CA GLU A 135 2.36 8.42 1.13
C GLU A 135 2.14 9.10 -0.22
N GLY A 136 1.20 10.07 -0.26
CA GLY A 136 0.99 10.96 -1.41
C GLY A 136 0.35 10.32 -2.63
N ILE A 137 -0.37 9.21 -2.51
CA ILE A 137 -0.98 8.48 -3.63
C ILE A 137 -2.31 9.15 -4.05
N HIS A 138 -2.49 9.31 -5.36
CA HIS A 138 -3.70 9.85 -6.00
C HIS A 138 -4.46 8.78 -6.79
N GLY A 139 -4.44 7.55 -6.38
CA GLY A 139 -5.05 6.41 -7.05
C GLY A 139 -5.87 5.56 -6.11
N GLU A 140 -6.22 4.39 -6.61
CA GLU A 140 -6.90 3.36 -5.83
C GLU A 140 -5.88 2.58 -5.00
N ILE A 141 -6.17 2.37 -3.70
CA ILE A 141 -5.31 1.60 -2.81
C ILE A 141 -6.10 0.45 -2.20
N GLU A 142 -5.61 -0.76 -2.41
CA GLU A 142 -5.98 -1.95 -1.67
C GLU A 142 -4.79 -2.38 -0.80
N ALA A 143 -4.95 -2.38 0.52
CA ALA A 143 -3.91 -2.74 1.47
C ALA A 143 -4.39 -3.83 2.43
N HIS A 144 -3.75 -5.00 2.37
CA HIS A 144 -4.11 -6.17 3.18
C HIS A 144 -2.92 -6.65 4.00
N SER A 145 -3.06 -6.70 5.33
CA SER A 145 -2.07 -7.30 6.20
C SER A 145 -2.69 -8.38 7.10
N THR A 146 -1.91 -9.40 7.45
CA THR A 146 -2.35 -10.33 8.51
C THR A 146 -1.81 -9.89 9.86
N ASN A 147 -0.52 -9.59 9.94
CA ASN A 147 0.14 -9.14 11.16
C ASN A 147 1.00 -7.92 10.83
N GLY A 148 0.40 -6.75 10.92
CA GLY A 148 1.09 -5.50 10.66
C GLY A 148 0.13 -4.31 10.66
N GLU A 149 0.70 -3.16 10.89
CA GLU A 149 -0.02 -1.88 10.84
C GLU A 149 -0.12 -1.40 9.40
N ILE A 150 -1.25 -0.76 9.06
CA ILE A 150 -1.45 -0.09 7.77
C ILE A 150 -1.48 1.41 8.03
N GLN A 151 -0.51 2.13 7.44
CA GLN A 151 -0.42 3.58 7.55
C GLN A 151 -0.43 4.23 6.15
N LEU A 152 -1.49 4.98 5.84
CA LEU A 152 -1.67 5.67 4.57
C LEU A 152 -1.83 7.16 4.83
N THR A 153 -0.99 8.00 4.22
CA THR A 153 -0.97 9.44 4.51
C THR A 153 -1.03 10.25 3.22
N GLY A 154 -1.86 11.32 3.21
CA GLY A 154 -1.97 12.20 2.05
C GLY A 154 -2.61 11.53 0.83
N ILE A 155 -3.64 10.71 1.06
CA ILE A 155 -4.25 9.91 -0.01
C ILE A 155 -5.41 10.67 -0.66
N SER A 156 -5.39 10.68 -1.99
CA SER A 156 -6.48 11.21 -2.82
C SER A 156 -7.01 10.09 -3.73
N GLY A 157 -8.26 9.64 -3.52
CA GLY A 157 -8.82 8.54 -4.30
C GLY A 157 -9.71 7.61 -3.48
N THR A 158 -9.52 6.32 -3.66
CA THR A 158 -10.27 5.25 -2.97
C THR A 158 -9.33 4.39 -2.14
N VAL A 159 -9.77 4.00 -0.95
CA VAL A 159 -8.97 3.13 -0.05
C VAL A 159 -9.81 1.98 0.46
N VAL A 160 -9.29 0.77 0.29
CA VAL A 160 -9.73 -0.43 0.99
C VAL A 160 -8.54 -0.95 1.80
N ALA A 161 -8.64 -0.92 3.12
CA ALA A 161 -7.57 -1.37 4.00
C ALA A 161 -8.10 -2.36 5.02
N ASP A 162 -7.44 -3.53 5.11
CA ASP A 162 -7.83 -4.54 6.06
C ASP A 162 -6.62 -5.20 6.73
N THR A 163 -6.73 -5.48 8.04
CA THR A 163 -5.70 -6.22 8.77
C THR A 163 -6.34 -7.13 9.83
N THR A 164 -5.69 -8.24 10.13
CA THR A 164 -6.17 -9.11 11.22
C THR A 164 -5.61 -8.65 12.56
N ASN A 165 -4.30 -8.44 12.65
CA ASN A 165 -3.62 -8.01 13.88
C ASN A 165 -2.77 -6.78 13.57
N GLY A 166 -3.34 -5.61 13.82
CA GLY A 166 -2.70 -4.33 13.59
C GLY A 166 -3.71 -3.20 13.58
N SER A 167 -3.24 -1.99 13.72
CA SER A 167 -4.06 -0.80 13.59
C SER A 167 -4.03 -0.27 12.16
N ILE A 168 -5.11 0.38 11.76
CA ILE A 168 -5.22 1.08 10.48
C ILE A 168 -5.24 2.57 10.77
N LYS A 169 -4.28 3.31 10.23
CA LYS A 169 -4.22 4.77 10.30
C LYS A 169 -4.20 5.35 8.91
N VAL A 170 -5.23 6.12 8.56
CA VAL A 170 -5.38 6.69 7.22
C VAL A 170 -5.68 8.17 7.29
N ILE A 171 -4.99 8.96 6.49
CA ILE A 171 -5.26 10.39 6.29
C ILE A 171 -5.56 10.60 4.81
N MET A 172 -6.81 10.91 4.50
CA MET A 172 -7.26 11.20 3.13
C MET A 172 -7.39 12.70 2.91
N ASP A 173 -6.84 13.15 1.79
CA ASP A 173 -6.95 14.53 1.34
C ASP A 173 -8.20 14.73 0.48
N ARG A 174 -8.55 13.69 -0.29
CA ARG A 174 -9.74 13.66 -1.12
C ARG A 174 -10.26 12.22 -1.24
N VAL A 175 -11.59 12.06 -1.26
CA VAL A 175 -12.26 10.79 -1.54
C VAL A 175 -12.93 10.90 -2.91
N ASP A 176 -12.75 9.89 -3.76
CA ASP A 176 -13.38 9.85 -5.07
C ASP A 176 -14.89 9.65 -4.94
N PRO A 177 -15.70 10.52 -5.54
CA PRO A 177 -17.16 10.38 -5.50
C PRO A 177 -17.61 9.06 -6.14
N GLY A 178 -18.54 8.36 -5.48
CA GLY A 178 -19.14 7.14 -6.01
C GLY A 178 -18.32 5.86 -5.87
N LYS A 179 -17.07 5.95 -5.42
CA LYS A 179 -16.27 4.76 -5.11
C LYS A 179 -16.26 4.52 -3.60
N PRO A 180 -16.53 3.29 -3.12
CA PRO A 180 -16.58 2.99 -1.69
C PRO A 180 -15.19 3.04 -1.05
N ILE A 181 -15.15 3.43 0.23
CA ILE A 181 -13.98 3.30 1.09
C ILE A 181 -14.29 2.32 2.21
N ALA A 182 -13.32 1.48 2.58
CA ALA A 182 -13.53 0.46 3.60
C ALA A 182 -12.29 0.23 4.47
N PHE A 183 -12.49 0.19 5.77
CA PHE A 183 -11.44 -0.01 6.77
C PHE A 183 -11.87 -1.10 7.75
N SER A 184 -11.11 -2.18 7.85
CA SER A 184 -11.47 -3.32 8.68
C SER A 184 -10.26 -3.86 9.46
N THR A 185 -10.42 -4.04 10.78
CA THR A 185 -9.44 -4.78 11.58
C THR A 185 -10.12 -5.76 12.53
N THR A 186 -9.44 -6.86 12.85
CA THR A 186 -9.92 -7.76 13.90
C THR A 186 -9.36 -7.33 15.25
N ASN A 187 -8.05 -7.11 15.35
CA ASN A 187 -7.39 -6.72 16.60
C ASN A 187 -6.57 -5.46 16.38
N GLY A 188 -7.14 -4.31 16.69
CA GLY A 188 -6.50 -3.01 16.54
C GLY A 188 -7.50 -1.88 16.39
N ASN A 189 -6.98 -0.68 16.30
CA ASN A 189 -7.80 0.51 16.11
C ASN A 189 -7.90 0.87 14.63
N VAL A 190 -9.01 1.47 14.26
CA VAL A 190 -9.22 2.13 12.96
C VAL A 190 -9.25 3.64 13.22
N ASP A 191 -8.22 4.37 12.82
CA ASP A 191 -8.11 5.83 12.98
C ASP A 191 -8.02 6.47 11.59
N VAL A 192 -9.11 7.10 11.15
CA VAL A 192 -9.22 7.63 9.80
C VAL A 192 -9.57 9.10 9.83
N THR A 193 -8.73 9.92 9.20
CA THR A 193 -8.97 11.35 9.01
C THR A 193 -9.47 11.59 7.58
N LEU A 194 -10.65 12.21 7.46
CA LEU A 194 -11.35 12.44 6.19
C LEU A 194 -11.53 13.94 5.92
N PRO A 195 -11.67 14.36 4.66
CA PRO A 195 -11.98 15.74 4.31
C PRO A 195 -13.25 16.23 5.01
N ALA A 196 -13.25 17.47 5.48
CA ALA A 196 -14.39 18.05 6.22
C ALA A 196 -15.68 18.15 5.38
N ASP A 197 -15.54 18.28 4.07
CA ASP A 197 -16.64 18.40 3.10
C ASP A 197 -17.15 17.05 2.55
N LEU A 198 -16.58 15.94 3.04
CA LEU A 198 -16.98 14.59 2.61
C LEU A 198 -18.48 14.37 2.78
N LYS A 199 -19.13 13.90 1.71
CA LYS A 199 -20.51 13.40 1.73
C LYS A 199 -20.48 11.89 1.71
N ALA A 200 -20.96 11.24 2.79
CA ALA A 200 -20.85 9.79 2.90
C ALA A 200 -22.05 9.14 3.57
N ASN A 201 -22.33 7.92 3.13
CA ASN A 201 -23.20 6.96 3.80
C ASN A 201 -22.32 6.03 4.63
N LEU A 202 -22.54 6.04 5.94
CA LEU A 202 -21.68 5.34 6.88
C LEU A 202 -22.25 3.97 7.26
N LYS A 203 -21.36 2.99 7.31
CA LYS A 203 -21.61 1.66 7.89
C LYS A 203 -20.57 1.40 8.97
N LEU A 204 -20.97 1.53 10.24
CA LEU A 204 -20.10 1.50 11.39
C LEU A 204 -20.35 0.22 12.20
N ARG A 205 -19.30 -0.54 12.48
CA ARG A 205 -19.40 -1.76 13.29
C ARG A 205 -18.21 -1.88 14.24
N SER A 206 -18.48 -1.91 15.53
CA SER A 206 -17.52 -2.32 16.55
C SER A 206 -18.12 -3.40 17.43
N PHE A 207 -17.38 -4.49 17.69
CA PHE A 207 -17.89 -5.58 18.52
C PHE A 207 -17.53 -5.41 19.99
N ARG A 208 -16.27 -5.03 20.28
CA ARG A 208 -15.73 -4.84 21.64
C ARG A 208 -15.00 -3.51 21.79
N GLY A 209 -15.44 -2.46 21.11
CA GLY A 209 -14.81 -1.16 21.20
C GLY A 209 -15.82 -0.03 21.04
N GLU A 210 -15.29 1.16 21.08
CA GLU A 210 -16.06 2.40 20.98
C GLU A 210 -15.86 3.02 19.59
N ILE A 211 -16.87 3.75 19.13
CA ILE A 211 -16.82 4.52 17.89
C ILE A 211 -16.87 6.00 18.27
N TRP A 212 -15.86 6.75 17.83
CA TRP A 212 -15.74 8.18 18.09
C TRP A 212 -15.65 8.93 16.75
N SER A 213 -16.31 10.07 16.68
CA SER A 213 -16.22 10.94 15.51
C SER A 213 -16.37 12.40 15.90
N ASP A 214 -15.69 13.27 15.16
CA ASP A 214 -15.88 14.73 15.21
C ASP A 214 -16.74 15.28 14.06
N PHE A 215 -17.30 14.37 13.21
CA PHE A 215 -18.33 14.76 12.25
C PHE A 215 -19.72 14.77 12.88
N ASP A 216 -20.55 15.74 12.44
CA ASP A 216 -21.98 15.71 12.71
C ASP A 216 -22.63 14.61 11.87
N MET A 217 -23.01 13.51 12.53
CA MET A 217 -23.60 12.35 11.89
C MET A 217 -25.10 12.27 12.18
N LYS A 218 -25.89 12.05 11.14
CA LYS A 218 -27.29 11.64 11.33
C LYS A 218 -27.30 10.11 11.37
N LEU A 219 -27.43 9.55 12.58
CA LEU A 219 -27.46 8.11 12.78
C LEU A 219 -28.85 7.57 12.54
N THR A 220 -28.93 6.49 11.77
CA THR A 220 -30.13 5.68 11.61
C THR A 220 -29.91 4.40 12.43
N GLY A 221 -30.83 4.04 13.29
CA GLY A 221 -30.71 2.85 14.15
C GLY A 221 -30.42 1.58 13.34
N GLY A 222 -29.77 0.62 13.98
CA GLY A 222 -29.45 -0.67 13.38
C GLY A 222 -30.71 -1.38 12.85
N GLN A 223 -30.52 -2.24 11.86
CA GLN A 223 -31.62 -3.04 11.32
C GLN A 223 -32.26 -3.89 12.43
N PRO A 224 -33.59 -4.09 12.40
CA PRO A 224 -34.25 -4.97 13.36
C PRO A 224 -33.67 -6.38 13.29
N ALA A 225 -33.64 -7.05 14.45
CA ALA A 225 -33.16 -8.42 14.56
C ALA A 225 -33.77 -9.32 13.47
N THR A 226 -32.91 -9.98 12.68
CA THR A 226 -33.40 -10.94 11.71
C THR A 226 -33.60 -12.29 12.39
N ALA A 227 -34.85 -12.71 12.55
CA ALA A 227 -35.19 -14.03 13.03
C ALA A 227 -35.13 -15.04 11.88
N LYS A 228 -34.23 -16.02 11.94
CA LYS A 228 -34.20 -17.16 11.04
C LYS A 228 -34.59 -18.41 11.82
N GLY A 229 -35.74 -19.00 11.49
CA GLY A 229 -36.09 -20.36 11.88
C GLY A 229 -35.58 -21.33 10.78
N ASP A 230 -34.97 -22.44 11.17
CA ASP A 230 -34.68 -23.55 10.26
C ASP A 230 -35.76 -24.65 10.37
N SER A 231 -35.80 -25.55 9.37
CA SER A 231 -36.73 -26.67 9.33
C SER A 231 -36.53 -27.68 10.47
N ASN A 232 -35.48 -27.53 11.30
CA ASN A 232 -35.16 -28.37 12.44
C ASN A 232 -35.58 -27.80 13.79
N GLY A 233 -36.44 -26.76 13.80
CA GLY A 233 -36.98 -26.19 15.03
C GLY A 233 -36.00 -25.32 15.83
N ARG A 234 -34.84 -24.97 15.28
CA ARG A 234 -33.90 -24.04 15.90
C ARG A 234 -34.31 -22.61 15.57
N PHE A 235 -34.59 -21.83 16.59
CA PHE A 235 -34.86 -20.39 16.46
C PHE A 235 -33.57 -19.64 16.78
N ARG A 236 -32.99 -18.90 15.82
CA ARG A 236 -31.83 -18.04 16.01
C ARG A 236 -32.23 -16.60 15.75
N VAL A 237 -32.03 -15.77 16.73
CA VAL A 237 -32.16 -14.31 16.59
C VAL A 237 -30.74 -13.74 16.53
N GLU A 238 -30.41 -13.06 15.45
CA GLU A 238 -29.14 -12.39 15.29
C GLU A 238 -29.39 -10.87 15.33
N PHE A 239 -28.80 -10.22 16.33
CA PHE A 239 -28.83 -8.76 16.44
C PHE A 239 -27.63 -8.21 15.67
N ASP A 240 -27.89 -7.52 14.57
CA ASP A 240 -26.81 -6.79 13.86
C ASP A 240 -26.48 -5.51 14.64
N ARG A 241 -25.24 -5.42 15.10
CA ARG A 241 -24.71 -4.23 15.81
C ARG A 241 -24.17 -3.18 14.84
N THR A 242 -24.55 -3.23 13.57
CA THR A 242 -24.15 -2.24 12.60
C THR A 242 -24.97 -0.97 12.77
N ILE A 243 -24.28 0.15 12.90
CA ILE A 243 -24.87 1.49 12.95
C ILE A 243 -24.74 2.08 11.55
N TYR A 244 -25.84 2.56 11.02
CA TYR A 244 -25.87 3.30 9.77
C TYR A 244 -25.99 4.80 10.05
N GLY A 245 -25.41 5.61 9.20
CA GLY A 245 -25.50 7.06 9.35
C GLY A 245 -25.12 7.79 8.06
N THR A 246 -25.25 9.09 8.10
CA THR A 246 -24.86 9.95 6.98
C THR A 246 -24.05 11.14 7.48
N ILE A 247 -23.03 11.54 6.68
CA ILE A 247 -22.28 12.77 6.82
C ILE A 247 -22.67 13.70 5.66
N ASN A 248 -22.91 14.97 5.95
CA ASN A 248 -23.19 16.03 4.96
C ASN A 248 -24.27 15.64 3.92
N GLY A 249 -25.33 14.91 4.37
CA GLY A 249 -26.45 14.53 3.49
C GLY A 249 -26.27 13.22 2.73
N GLY A 250 -25.21 12.48 2.96
CA GLY A 250 -24.96 11.20 2.30
C GLY A 250 -24.24 11.33 0.96
N GLY A 251 -23.68 10.21 0.47
CA GLY A 251 -22.89 10.15 -0.76
C GLY A 251 -22.14 8.82 -0.87
N THR A 252 -20.83 8.88 -0.98
CA THR A 252 -19.93 7.71 -1.04
C THR A 252 -20.16 6.76 0.13
N GLU A 253 -20.17 5.46 -0.14
CA GLU A 253 -20.24 4.45 0.94
C GLU A 253 -18.91 4.37 1.68
N ALA A 254 -18.97 4.54 3.02
CA ALA A 254 -17.82 4.47 3.89
C ALA A 254 -18.05 3.44 5.01
N SER A 255 -17.29 2.36 5.00
CA SER A 255 -17.42 1.24 5.93
C SER A 255 -16.25 1.20 6.92
N PHE A 256 -16.57 1.16 8.22
CA PHE A 256 -15.58 1.08 9.29
C PHE A 256 -15.91 -0.10 10.20
N ARG A 257 -14.96 -1.01 10.37
CA ARG A 257 -15.16 -2.20 11.17
C ARG A 257 -13.95 -2.47 12.07
N SER A 258 -14.20 -2.68 13.36
CA SER A 258 -13.24 -3.26 14.29
C SER A 258 -13.92 -4.36 15.12
N PHE A 259 -13.23 -5.47 15.37
CA PHE A 259 -13.74 -6.48 16.29
C PHE A 259 -13.27 -6.20 17.72
N ASN A 260 -11.96 -6.00 17.93
CA ASN A 260 -11.36 -5.63 19.21
C ASN A 260 -10.55 -4.34 19.03
N GLY A 261 -11.17 -3.17 19.26
CA GLY A 261 -10.49 -1.89 19.15
C GLY A 261 -11.45 -0.74 18.88
N LYS A 262 -10.93 0.45 18.93
CA LYS A 262 -11.68 1.69 18.71
C LYS A 262 -11.74 2.05 17.23
N VAL A 263 -12.85 2.67 16.85
CA VAL A 263 -13.01 3.32 15.54
C VAL A 263 -13.03 4.82 15.77
N LEU A 264 -12.07 5.53 15.22
CA LEU A 264 -11.89 6.98 15.32
C LEU A 264 -12.04 7.58 13.92
N ILE A 265 -13.04 8.41 13.71
CA ILE A 265 -13.34 9.07 12.44
C ILE A 265 -13.14 10.56 12.65
N ARG A 266 -12.03 11.08 12.12
CA ARG A 266 -11.62 12.48 12.34
C ARG A 266 -11.92 13.35 11.13
N LYS A 267 -12.21 14.59 11.41
CA LYS A 267 -12.29 15.66 10.40
C LYS A 267 -10.92 16.31 10.21
N LYS A 268 -10.52 16.50 8.94
CA LYS A 268 -9.31 17.24 8.59
C LYS A 268 -9.49 18.74 8.74
#